data_5f25c1bd40fc31296273ba876cd4ea80
#
_entry.id   5f25c1bd40fc31296273ba876cd4ea80
#
_cell.length_a   1.000
_cell.length_b   1.000
_cell.length_c   1.000
_cell.angle_alpha   90.00
_cell.angle_beta   90.00
_cell.angle_gamma   90.00
#
_symmetry.space_group_name_H-M   'P 1'
#
loop_
_entity.id
_entity.type
_entity.pdbx_description
1 polymer ?
#
loop_
_entity_poly.entity_id
_entity_poly.type
_entity_poly.pdbx_seq_one_letter_code
_entity_poly.pdbx_strand_id
1 'polypeptide(L)'
;ISPEEYWDKLSDIQYYMDEPVADPAAIALYFLSEEASKKVKVVVSGEGSDELFGGYNIYCEPLEHTSFNKIPMPIRRALGKFAEYCLPRGTKGRGFLMRHGKTLEERYFANATNIFTEREANKILKKGCEPQIQKVTKPLYERVQGKDPVTKMQYVDMHLWLVHDILMKGDKMGMANSLEVRVPF
;
A
#
# COMPACT_ATOMS: atom_id res chain seq x y z
N ILE A 1 -21.95 -11.59 3.35
CA ILE A 1 -21.77 -11.40 4.79
C ILE A 1 -22.57 -10.20 5.27
N SER A 2 -23.20 -10.32 6.43
CA SER A 2 -23.90 -9.22 7.07
C SER A 2 -22.94 -8.31 7.86
N PRO A 3 -23.33 -7.08 8.24
CA PRO A 3 -22.53 -6.26 9.14
C PRO A 3 -22.27 -6.92 10.50
N GLU A 4 -23.23 -7.68 11.01
CA GLU A 4 -23.14 -8.39 12.27
C GLU A 4 -22.07 -9.50 12.19
N GLU A 5 -22.11 -10.34 11.16
CA GLU A 5 -21.10 -11.39 10.92
C GLU A 5 -19.69 -10.79 10.77
N TYR A 6 -19.57 -9.64 10.12
CA TYR A 6 -18.31 -8.93 9.98
C TYR A 6 -17.72 -8.54 11.34
N TRP A 7 -18.53 -7.94 12.21
CA TRP A 7 -18.06 -7.51 13.53
C TRP A 7 -17.77 -8.68 14.47
N ASP A 8 -18.58 -9.73 14.42
CA ASP A 8 -18.40 -10.93 15.26
C ASP A 8 -17.09 -11.66 14.94
N LYS A 9 -16.68 -11.66 13.68
CA LYS A 9 -15.44 -12.34 13.23
C LYS A 9 -14.18 -11.48 13.29
N LEU A 10 -14.30 -10.18 13.50
CA LEU A 10 -13.16 -9.27 13.44
C LEU A 10 -12.05 -9.63 14.44
N SER A 11 -12.39 -10.04 15.66
CA SER A 11 -11.41 -10.43 16.68
C SER A 11 -10.65 -11.69 16.28
N ASP A 12 -11.34 -12.70 15.74
CA ASP A 12 -10.74 -13.95 15.29
C ASP A 12 -9.78 -13.68 14.12
N ILE A 13 -10.21 -12.86 13.16
CA ILE A 13 -9.42 -12.47 12.00
C ILE A 13 -8.14 -11.75 12.44
N GLN A 14 -8.24 -10.79 13.37
CA GLN A 14 -7.07 -10.10 13.93
C GLN A 14 -6.14 -11.04 14.70
N TYR A 15 -6.69 -12.03 15.39
CA TYR A 15 -5.89 -13.07 16.04
C TYR A 15 -5.05 -13.87 15.04
N TYR A 16 -5.66 -14.32 13.93
CA TYR A 16 -4.95 -15.06 12.88
C TYR A 16 -3.94 -14.21 12.11
N MET A 17 -4.16 -12.90 12.04
CA MET A 17 -3.20 -11.99 11.38
C MET A 17 -1.94 -11.73 12.21
N ASP A 18 -1.92 -12.04 13.51
CA ASP A 18 -0.87 -11.78 14.50
C ASP A 18 -0.59 -10.29 14.75
N GLU A 19 -0.71 -9.47 13.74
CA GLU A 19 -0.50 -8.01 13.78
C GLU A 19 -1.76 -7.27 13.31
N PRO A 20 -2.03 -6.06 13.81
CA PRO A 20 -3.14 -5.27 13.33
C PRO A 20 -3.00 -4.95 11.84
N VAL A 21 -3.91 -5.44 11.03
CA VAL A 21 -3.97 -5.17 9.59
C VAL A 21 -5.11 -4.20 9.29
N ALA A 22 -4.79 -3.12 8.59
CA ALA A 22 -5.76 -2.09 8.22
C ALA A 22 -6.43 -2.36 6.86
N ASP A 23 -6.10 -3.46 6.18
CA ASP A 23 -6.72 -3.83 4.91
C ASP A 23 -8.03 -4.61 5.13
N PRO A 24 -9.20 -4.03 4.80
CA PRO A 24 -10.49 -4.70 4.96
C PRO A 24 -10.65 -5.93 4.07
N ALA A 25 -9.81 -6.11 3.04
CA ALA A 25 -9.83 -7.29 2.17
C ALA A 25 -9.51 -8.58 2.94
N ALA A 26 -8.74 -8.51 4.04
CA ALA A 26 -8.47 -9.67 4.89
C ALA A 26 -9.76 -10.31 5.43
N ILE A 27 -10.75 -9.50 5.78
CA ILE A 27 -12.02 -9.98 6.31
C ILE A 27 -12.81 -10.71 5.21
N ALA A 28 -12.87 -10.12 4.00
CA ALA A 28 -13.53 -10.77 2.87
C ALA A 28 -12.86 -12.09 2.48
N LEU A 29 -11.52 -12.14 2.52
CA LEU A 29 -10.74 -13.35 2.26
C LEU A 29 -11.00 -14.45 3.30
N TYR A 30 -11.17 -14.09 4.59
CA TYR A 30 -11.51 -15.06 5.61
C TYR A 30 -12.81 -15.79 5.29
N PHE A 31 -13.90 -15.06 5.03
CA PHE A 31 -15.20 -15.67 4.69
C PHE A 31 -15.16 -16.43 3.37
N LEU A 32 -14.45 -15.93 2.37
CA LEU A 32 -14.26 -16.63 1.11
C LEU A 32 -13.54 -17.97 1.31
N SER A 33 -12.49 -17.97 2.14
CA SER A 33 -11.73 -19.15 2.49
C SER A 33 -12.55 -20.15 3.30
N GLU A 34 -13.39 -19.67 4.22
CA GLU A 34 -14.32 -20.50 4.98
C GLU A 34 -15.30 -21.24 4.07
N GLU A 35 -15.89 -20.56 3.09
CA GLU A 35 -16.80 -21.19 2.13
C GLU A 35 -16.08 -22.14 1.17
N ALA A 36 -14.90 -21.77 0.67
CA ALA A 36 -14.12 -22.60 -0.23
C ALA A 36 -13.63 -23.89 0.44
N SER A 37 -13.20 -23.81 1.70
CA SER A 37 -12.67 -24.95 2.46
C SER A 37 -13.68 -26.08 2.67
N LYS A 38 -14.97 -25.77 2.61
CA LYS A 38 -16.06 -26.76 2.66
C LYS A 38 -16.09 -27.68 1.44
N LYS A 39 -15.47 -27.27 0.33
CA LYS A 39 -15.52 -27.97 -0.97
C LYS A 39 -14.16 -28.44 -1.45
N VAL A 40 -13.11 -27.69 -1.20
CA VAL A 40 -11.75 -27.96 -1.70
C VAL A 40 -10.71 -27.73 -0.61
N LYS A 41 -9.51 -28.27 -0.79
CA LYS A 41 -8.37 -28.07 0.12
C LYS A 41 -7.32 -27.13 -0.42
N VAL A 42 -7.31 -26.91 -1.73
CA VAL A 42 -6.36 -26.05 -2.42
C VAL A 42 -7.11 -25.20 -3.43
N VAL A 43 -6.74 -23.94 -3.52
CA VAL A 43 -7.23 -22.99 -4.54
C VAL A 43 -6.07 -22.28 -5.20
N VAL A 44 -6.28 -21.79 -6.41
CA VAL A 44 -5.35 -20.88 -7.09
C VAL A 44 -5.98 -19.48 -7.12
N SER A 45 -5.20 -18.48 -6.72
CA SER A 45 -5.60 -17.07 -6.78
C SER A 45 -4.77 -16.32 -7.82
N GLY A 46 -5.25 -15.16 -8.27
CA GLY A 46 -4.55 -14.28 -9.22
C GLY A 46 -3.67 -13.21 -8.55
N GLU A 47 -3.43 -13.31 -7.25
CA GLU A 47 -2.65 -12.32 -6.51
C GLU A 47 -1.20 -12.25 -6.99
N GLY A 48 -0.62 -11.04 -6.98
CA GLY A 48 0.72 -10.76 -7.49
C GLY A 48 0.76 -10.31 -8.95
N SER A 49 -0.34 -10.48 -9.70
CA SER A 49 -0.38 -10.09 -11.12
C SER A 49 -0.26 -8.58 -11.33
N ASP A 50 -0.88 -7.78 -10.48
CA ASP A 50 -0.82 -6.31 -10.60
C ASP A 50 0.59 -5.78 -10.36
N GLU A 51 1.31 -6.34 -9.40
CA GLU A 51 2.69 -5.99 -9.10
C GLU A 51 3.64 -6.40 -10.23
N LEU A 52 3.45 -7.60 -10.79
CA LEU A 52 4.31 -8.13 -11.84
C LEU A 52 4.05 -7.48 -13.21
N PHE A 53 2.78 -7.25 -13.55
CA PHE A 53 2.38 -6.77 -14.88
C PHE A 53 1.96 -5.29 -14.91
N GLY A 54 2.07 -4.58 -13.78
CA GLY A 54 1.77 -3.15 -13.72
C GLY A 54 0.28 -2.82 -13.78
N GLY A 55 -0.58 -3.65 -13.18
CA GLY A 55 -2.03 -3.51 -13.25
C GLY A 55 -2.61 -2.34 -12.43
N TYR A 56 -1.90 -1.85 -11.43
CA TYR A 56 -2.38 -0.74 -10.61
C TYR A 56 -2.38 0.60 -11.32
N ASN A 57 -3.49 1.33 -11.26
CA ASN A 57 -3.59 2.68 -11.83
C ASN A 57 -2.52 3.65 -11.31
N ILE A 58 -2.02 3.45 -10.09
CA ILE A 58 -0.99 4.30 -9.51
C ILE A 58 0.31 4.28 -10.34
N TYR A 59 0.60 3.20 -11.05
CA TYR A 59 1.77 3.08 -11.91
C TYR A 59 1.72 3.99 -13.14
N CYS A 60 0.52 4.43 -13.56
CA CYS A 60 0.36 5.40 -14.63
C CYS A 60 0.69 6.84 -14.18
N GLU A 61 0.61 7.14 -12.89
CA GLU A 61 0.77 8.50 -12.36
C GLU A 61 2.08 9.20 -12.80
N PRO A 62 3.26 8.56 -12.78
CA PRO A 62 4.49 9.21 -13.25
C PRO A 62 4.48 9.55 -14.73
N LEU A 63 3.64 8.88 -15.53
CA LEU A 63 3.56 9.03 -16.98
C LEU A 63 2.57 10.12 -17.40
N GLU A 64 1.53 10.39 -16.60
CA GLU A 64 0.40 11.25 -16.97
C GLU A 64 0.69 12.76 -16.86
N HIS A 65 1.55 13.19 -15.94
CA HIS A 65 1.70 14.62 -15.61
C HIS A 65 3.03 15.23 -16.06
N THR A 66 3.45 14.91 -17.27
CA THR A 66 4.73 15.35 -17.85
C THR A 66 4.89 16.87 -17.91
N SER A 67 3.82 17.64 -18.13
CA SER A 67 3.87 19.11 -18.18
C SER A 67 4.18 19.73 -16.81
N PHE A 68 3.59 19.21 -15.73
CA PHE A 68 3.89 19.69 -14.38
C PHE A 68 5.32 19.31 -13.97
N ASN A 69 5.81 18.19 -14.44
CA ASN A 69 7.18 17.72 -14.19
C ASN A 69 8.26 18.62 -14.82
N LYS A 70 7.92 19.50 -15.78
CA LYS A 70 8.82 20.52 -16.33
C LYS A 70 9.10 21.68 -15.36
N ILE A 71 8.25 21.86 -14.33
CA ILE A 71 8.46 22.88 -13.31
C ILE A 71 9.65 22.45 -12.44
N PRO A 72 10.62 23.34 -12.17
CA PRO A 72 11.77 23.04 -11.31
C PRO A 72 11.36 22.51 -9.93
N MET A 73 12.06 21.50 -9.43
CA MET A 73 11.75 20.83 -8.16
C MET A 73 11.62 21.79 -6.94
N PRO A 74 12.45 22.84 -6.78
CA PRO A 74 12.28 23.78 -5.69
C PRO A 74 10.90 24.47 -5.67
N ILE A 75 10.38 24.83 -6.84
CA ILE A 75 9.05 25.44 -7.00
C ILE A 75 7.97 24.41 -6.65
N ARG A 76 8.09 23.19 -7.19
CA ARG A 76 7.14 22.11 -6.87
C ARG A 76 7.13 21.79 -5.37
N ARG A 77 8.29 21.78 -4.71
CA ARG A 77 8.39 21.59 -3.26
C ARG A 77 7.71 22.71 -2.48
N ALA A 78 7.88 23.97 -2.90
CA ALA A 78 7.20 25.10 -2.27
C ALA A 78 5.67 24.98 -2.41
N LEU A 79 5.17 24.63 -3.60
CA LEU A 79 3.73 24.39 -3.84
C LEU A 79 3.20 23.22 -3.02
N GLY A 80 3.95 22.13 -2.91
CA GLY A 80 3.61 20.98 -2.08
C GLY A 80 3.49 21.32 -0.60
N LYS A 81 4.47 22.06 -0.06
CA LYS A 81 4.42 22.57 1.32
C LYS A 81 3.26 23.53 1.52
N PHE A 82 3.04 24.47 0.62
CA PHE A 82 1.88 25.35 0.69
C PHE A 82 0.56 24.54 0.74
N ALA A 83 0.42 23.54 -0.12
CA ALA A 83 -0.77 22.68 -0.13
C ALA A 83 -0.93 21.90 1.19
N GLU A 84 0.16 21.41 1.77
CA GLU A 84 0.14 20.69 3.05
C GLU A 84 -0.28 21.55 4.23
N TYR A 85 0.27 22.79 4.31
CA TYR A 85 0.10 23.65 5.49
C TYR A 85 -1.07 24.63 5.40
N CYS A 86 -1.45 25.05 4.18
CA CYS A 86 -2.42 26.13 3.99
C CYS A 86 -3.77 25.63 3.43
N LEU A 87 -3.81 24.47 2.75
CA LEU A 87 -5.05 23.98 2.17
C LEU A 87 -5.73 22.96 3.11
N PRO A 88 -7.05 23.11 3.36
CA PRO A 88 -7.83 22.12 4.11
C PRO A 88 -7.80 20.73 3.47
N ARG A 89 -7.99 19.65 4.28
CA ARG A 89 -8.21 18.31 3.76
C ARG A 89 -9.47 18.30 2.87
N GLY A 90 -9.41 17.57 1.77
CA GLY A 90 -10.51 17.52 0.79
C GLY A 90 -10.45 18.61 -0.29
N THR A 91 -9.58 19.62 -0.20
CA THR A 91 -9.41 20.61 -1.27
C THR A 91 -8.94 19.92 -2.56
N LYS A 92 -9.66 20.15 -3.66
CA LYS A 92 -9.30 19.60 -4.98
C LYS A 92 -7.89 20.04 -5.38
N GLY A 93 -7.07 19.10 -5.81
CA GLY A 93 -5.68 19.37 -6.21
C GLY A 93 -4.66 19.40 -5.06
N ARG A 94 -5.07 19.44 -3.79
CA ARG A 94 -4.14 19.42 -2.64
C ARG A 94 -3.23 18.19 -2.67
N GLY A 95 -3.81 17.00 -2.81
CA GLY A 95 -3.04 15.75 -2.88
C GLY A 95 -2.09 15.70 -4.06
N PHE A 96 -2.50 16.23 -5.20
CA PHE A 96 -1.66 16.34 -6.39
C PHE A 96 -0.40 17.19 -6.12
N LEU A 97 -0.58 18.41 -5.60
CA LEU A 97 0.55 19.30 -5.29
C LEU A 97 1.51 18.71 -4.25
N MET A 98 0.96 18.06 -3.22
CA MET A 98 1.76 17.40 -2.19
C MET A 98 2.60 16.25 -2.76
N ARG A 99 2.00 15.41 -3.63
CA ARG A 99 2.71 14.28 -4.26
C ARG A 99 3.76 14.77 -5.24
N HIS A 100 3.42 15.67 -6.14
CA HIS A 100 4.34 16.18 -7.16
C HIS A 100 5.38 17.17 -6.63
N GLY A 101 5.23 17.66 -5.41
CA GLY A 101 6.27 18.38 -4.67
C GLY A 101 7.40 17.51 -4.12
N LYS A 102 7.31 16.19 -4.30
CA LYS A 102 8.28 15.19 -3.85
C LYS A 102 8.82 14.39 -5.03
N THR A 103 10.02 13.82 -4.91
CA THR A 103 10.51 12.81 -5.87
C THR A 103 9.71 11.51 -5.72
N LEU A 104 9.86 10.57 -6.66
CA LEU A 104 9.20 9.27 -6.53
C LEU A 104 9.62 8.57 -5.23
N GLU A 105 10.90 8.53 -4.97
CA GLU A 105 11.50 7.90 -3.80
C GLU A 105 11.09 8.54 -2.47
N GLU A 106 10.72 9.83 -2.50
CA GLU A 106 10.23 10.57 -1.32
C GLU A 106 8.72 10.38 -1.06
N ARG A 107 7.96 9.86 -2.01
CA ARG A 107 6.49 9.80 -1.93
C ARG A 107 5.87 8.42 -2.09
N TYR A 108 6.58 7.48 -2.71
CA TYR A 108 6.07 6.14 -2.96
C TYR A 108 6.79 5.12 -2.07
N PHE A 109 6.06 4.54 -1.16
CA PHE A 109 6.57 3.61 -0.16
C PHE A 109 5.92 2.22 -0.25
N ALA A 110 5.22 1.96 -1.26
CA ALA A 110 4.41 0.83 -1.69
C ALA A 110 2.97 1.29 -2.01
N ASN A 111 2.16 0.41 -2.54
CA ASN A 111 0.76 0.69 -2.90
C ASN A 111 -0.17 0.80 -1.65
N ALA A 112 0.38 1.23 -0.54
CA ALA A 112 -0.34 1.39 0.71
C ALA A 112 -1.01 2.77 0.81
N THR A 113 -2.21 2.81 1.36
CA THR A 113 -2.91 4.06 1.64
C THR A 113 -2.27 4.78 2.83
N ASN A 114 -1.79 5.99 2.61
CA ASN A 114 -1.28 6.83 3.69
C ASN A 114 -2.44 7.43 4.50
N ILE A 115 -2.69 6.90 5.69
CA ILE A 115 -3.72 7.40 6.62
C ILE A 115 -3.27 8.71 7.25
N PHE A 116 -1.99 8.82 7.61
CA PHE A 116 -1.39 9.99 8.23
C PHE A 116 -0.24 10.54 7.37
N THR A 117 -0.15 11.86 7.27
CA THR A 117 1.09 12.51 6.83
C THR A 117 2.15 12.38 7.92
N GLU A 118 3.44 12.49 7.58
CA GLU A 118 4.53 12.49 8.58
C GLU A 118 4.29 13.50 9.70
N ARG A 119 3.76 14.68 9.37
CA ARG A 119 3.43 15.71 10.34
C ARG A 119 2.34 15.27 11.31
N GLU A 120 1.35 14.57 10.84
CA GLU A 120 0.25 14.05 11.67
C GLU A 120 0.73 12.89 12.53
N ALA A 121 1.50 11.98 11.97
CA ALA A 121 2.13 10.89 12.70
C ALA A 121 3.03 11.41 13.84
N ASN A 122 3.86 12.42 13.56
CA ASN A 122 4.73 13.04 14.57
C ASN A 122 3.99 13.72 15.73
N LYS A 123 2.71 14.08 15.55
CA LYS A 123 1.88 14.61 16.66
C LYS A 123 1.35 13.51 17.59
N ILE A 124 1.21 12.30 17.09
CA ILE A 124 0.65 11.14 17.80
C ILE A 124 1.76 10.32 18.44
N LEU A 125 2.90 10.21 17.76
CA LEU A 125 4.04 9.44 18.22
C LEU A 125 4.73 10.08 19.42
N LYS A 126 5.30 9.26 20.29
CA LYS A 126 6.16 9.73 21.38
C LYS A 126 7.41 10.39 20.79
N LYS A 127 7.94 11.38 21.50
CA LYS A 127 9.19 12.05 21.12
C LYS A 127 10.32 11.02 20.93
N GLY A 128 11.03 11.11 19.82
CA GLY A 128 12.09 10.17 19.44
C GLY A 128 11.62 8.95 18.63
N CYS A 129 10.33 8.86 18.31
CA CYS A 129 9.73 7.80 17.48
C CYS A 129 9.31 8.36 16.11
N GLU A 130 10.15 9.16 15.45
CA GLU A 130 9.83 9.70 14.14
C GLU A 130 9.68 8.57 13.10
N PRO A 131 8.72 8.70 12.17
CA PRO A 131 8.57 7.76 11.06
C PRO A 131 9.85 7.70 10.23
N GLN A 132 10.33 6.50 9.95
CA GLN A 132 11.58 6.29 9.22
C GLN A 132 11.36 5.41 7.98
N ILE A 133 10.26 5.63 7.28
CA ILE A 133 9.86 4.85 6.10
C ILE A 133 10.99 4.76 5.06
N GLN A 134 11.71 5.85 4.86
CA GLN A 134 12.83 5.90 3.92
C GLN A 134 13.97 4.95 4.28
N LYS A 135 14.15 4.57 5.55
CA LYS A 135 15.14 3.54 5.91
C LYS A 135 14.81 2.18 5.32
N VAL A 136 13.52 1.87 5.16
CA VAL A 136 13.05 0.62 4.57
C VAL A 136 13.12 0.69 3.04
N THR A 137 12.68 1.77 2.44
CA THR A 137 12.53 1.87 0.99
C THR A 137 13.82 2.27 0.25
N LYS A 138 14.72 3.03 0.89
CA LYS A 138 15.96 3.49 0.27
C LYS A 138 16.83 2.35 -0.28
N PRO A 139 17.09 1.25 0.45
CA PRO A 139 17.88 0.13 -0.10
C PRO A 139 17.23 -0.51 -1.33
N LEU A 140 15.90 -0.52 -1.40
CA LEU A 140 15.18 -1.04 -2.56
C LEU A 140 15.35 -0.12 -3.78
N TYR A 141 15.21 1.18 -3.60
CA TYR A 141 15.42 2.16 -4.66
C TYR A 141 16.86 2.17 -5.19
N GLU A 142 17.85 1.98 -4.32
CA GLU A 142 19.26 1.90 -4.72
C GLU A 142 19.51 0.73 -5.67
N ARG A 143 18.85 -0.42 -5.48
CA ARG A 143 18.98 -1.59 -6.37
C ARG A 143 18.40 -1.38 -7.76
N VAL A 144 17.42 -0.50 -7.91
CA VAL A 144 16.77 -0.18 -9.19
C VAL A 144 17.11 1.23 -9.67
N GLN A 145 18.21 1.78 -9.20
CA GLN A 145 18.71 3.08 -9.66
C GLN A 145 18.90 3.05 -11.19
N GLY A 146 18.41 4.09 -11.89
CA GLY A 146 18.49 4.16 -13.36
C GLY A 146 17.36 3.45 -14.11
N LYS A 147 16.48 2.71 -13.43
CA LYS A 147 15.26 2.18 -14.05
C LYS A 147 14.19 3.26 -14.16
N ASP A 148 13.23 3.02 -15.04
CA ASP A 148 12.06 3.90 -15.21
C ASP A 148 11.19 3.93 -13.94
N PRO A 149 10.32 4.95 -13.79
CA PRO A 149 9.50 5.11 -12.58
C PRO A 149 8.56 3.93 -12.30
N VAL A 150 7.99 3.32 -13.32
CA VAL A 150 7.06 2.18 -13.15
C VAL A 150 7.80 0.97 -12.61
N THR A 151 8.93 0.61 -13.22
CA THR A 151 9.80 -0.47 -12.74
C THR A 151 10.24 -0.26 -11.29
N LYS A 152 10.56 0.98 -10.90
CA LYS A 152 10.91 1.30 -9.52
C LYS A 152 9.73 1.04 -8.56
N MET A 153 8.52 1.46 -8.94
CA MET A 153 7.32 1.27 -8.12
C MET A 153 6.98 -0.22 -7.98
N GLN A 154 6.96 -0.97 -9.09
CA GLN A 154 6.74 -2.41 -9.08
C GLN A 154 7.77 -3.15 -8.20
N TYR A 155 9.04 -2.76 -8.29
CA TYR A 155 10.09 -3.38 -7.48
C TYR A 155 9.87 -3.15 -5.98
N VAL A 156 9.46 -1.96 -5.59
CA VAL A 156 9.12 -1.65 -4.18
C VAL A 156 7.90 -2.45 -3.74
N ASP A 157 6.87 -2.53 -4.58
CA ASP A 157 5.65 -3.29 -4.25
C ASP A 157 5.90 -4.79 -4.14
N MET A 158 6.69 -5.37 -5.02
CA MET A 158 7.08 -6.79 -4.93
C MET A 158 7.81 -7.14 -3.63
N HIS A 159 8.53 -6.19 -3.02
CA HIS A 159 9.30 -6.43 -1.80
C HIS A 159 8.58 -6.01 -0.52
N LEU A 160 7.60 -5.14 -0.60
CA LEU A 160 6.87 -4.62 0.57
C LEU A 160 5.39 -4.99 0.51
N TRP A 161 4.65 -4.45 -0.45
CA TRP A 161 3.20 -4.61 -0.54
C TRP A 161 2.79 -6.05 -0.80
N LEU A 162 3.37 -6.68 -1.82
CA LEU A 162 3.04 -8.06 -2.19
C LEU A 162 3.33 -9.03 -1.04
N VAL A 163 4.51 -8.94 -0.44
CA VAL A 163 4.94 -9.92 0.57
C VAL A 163 4.25 -9.69 1.92
N HIS A 164 4.20 -8.42 2.37
CA HIS A 164 3.79 -8.09 3.75
C HIS A 164 2.30 -7.76 3.88
N ASP A 165 1.57 -7.64 2.77
CA ASP A 165 0.12 -7.45 2.80
C ASP A 165 -0.60 -8.51 1.95
N ILE A 166 -0.40 -8.51 0.63
CA ILE A 166 -1.20 -9.32 -0.29
C ILE A 166 -1.06 -10.82 -0.02
N LEU A 167 0.16 -11.35 -0.09
CA LEU A 167 0.40 -12.79 0.12
C LEU A 167 0.21 -13.19 1.57
N MET A 168 0.61 -12.35 2.51
CA MET A 168 0.47 -12.63 3.94
C MET A 168 -1.01 -12.77 4.34
N LYS A 169 -1.89 -11.85 3.92
CA LYS A 169 -3.31 -11.96 4.25
C LYS A 169 -3.97 -13.14 3.55
N GLY A 170 -3.60 -13.41 2.29
CA GLY A 170 -4.10 -14.57 1.53
C GLY A 170 -3.75 -15.89 2.22
N ASP A 171 -2.50 -16.05 2.62
CA ASP A 171 -2.00 -17.24 3.33
C ASP A 171 -2.67 -17.38 4.71
N LYS A 172 -2.64 -16.34 5.54
CA LYS A 172 -3.18 -16.41 6.90
C LYS A 172 -4.69 -16.65 6.92
N MET A 173 -5.45 -15.97 6.06
CA MET A 173 -6.90 -16.17 6.00
C MET A 173 -7.28 -17.53 5.39
N GLY A 174 -6.49 -18.00 4.42
CA GLY A 174 -6.61 -19.37 3.89
C GLY A 174 -6.33 -20.41 4.98
N MET A 175 -5.18 -20.31 5.64
CA MET A 175 -4.75 -21.27 6.66
C MET A 175 -5.64 -21.26 7.91
N ALA A 176 -6.21 -20.12 8.30
CA ALA A 176 -7.20 -20.05 9.37
C ALA A 176 -8.42 -20.96 9.11
N ASN A 177 -8.71 -21.23 7.85
CA ASN A 177 -9.79 -22.09 7.38
C ASN A 177 -9.31 -23.45 6.81
N SER A 178 -8.05 -23.82 7.04
CA SER A 178 -7.46 -25.06 6.50
C SER A 178 -7.55 -25.18 4.96
N LEU A 179 -7.41 -24.05 4.29
CA LEU A 179 -7.40 -23.90 2.83
C LEU A 179 -6.01 -23.42 2.38
N GLU A 180 -5.36 -24.18 1.52
CA GLU A 180 -4.10 -23.77 0.90
C GLU A 180 -4.37 -22.88 -0.31
N VAL A 181 -3.85 -21.65 -0.28
CA VAL A 181 -3.95 -20.68 -1.38
C VAL A 181 -2.62 -20.66 -2.13
N ARG A 182 -2.65 -20.92 -3.43
CA ARG A 182 -1.46 -20.85 -4.31
C ARG A 182 -1.61 -19.72 -5.31
N VAL A 183 -0.49 -19.07 -5.60
CA VAL A 183 -0.39 -18.07 -6.67
C VAL A 183 0.38 -18.65 -7.86
N PRO A 184 0.10 -18.21 -9.11
CA PRO A 184 0.69 -18.79 -10.31
C PRO A 184 2.11 -18.26 -10.62
N PHE A 185 2.63 -17.31 -9.85
CA PHE A 185 3.91 -16.63 -10.10
C PHE A 185 4.91 -16.82 -8.99
#